data_c9f9ea585dfd1ed95b9c909a58080e54
#
_entry.id   c9f9ea585dfd1ed95b9c909a58080e54
#
_cell.length_a   1.000
_cell.length_b   1.000
_cell.length_c   1.000
_cell.angle_alpha   90.00
_cell.angle_beta   90.00
_cell.angle_gamma   90.00
#
_symmetry.space_group_name_H-M   'P 1'
#
loop_
_entity.id
_entity.type
_entity.pdbx_description
1 polymer ?
#
loop_
_entity_poly.entity_id
_entity_poly.type
_entity_poly.pdbx_seq_one_letter_code
_entity_poly.pdbx_strand_id
1 'polypeptide(L)'
;MAERERDMLLSNRYFAVEDQQHAEGRAHFHVRLLGDCDVYRGHFPGNPVSPGVCNIEMIRECFAMTVGGDPRIHTIDRCRFTAVASPVKSPELDIDMEWTVADGAYHLVATLKDGEQQYLDFKGTLE
;
A
#
# COMPACT_ATOMS: atom_id res chain seq x y z
N MET A 1 -19.42 4.71 9.28
CA MET A 1 -19.28 3.53 8.40
C MET A 1 -19.08 3.94 6.97
N ALA A 2 -20.01 4.71 6.39
CA ALA A 2 -19.87 5.17 5.02
C ALA A 2 -18.63 6.07 4.81
N GLU A 3 -18.28 6.85 5.80
CA GLU A 3 -17.09 7.71 5.72
C GLU A 3 -15.81 6.89 5.65
N ARG A 4 -15.74 5.78 6.43
CA ARG A 4 -14.59 4.91 6.40
C ARG A 4 -14.43 4.25 5.04
N GLU A 5 -15.53 3.87 4.41
CA GLU A 5 -15.50 3.26 3.09
C GLU A 5 -15.01 4.25 2.03
N ARG A 6 -15.37 5.55 2.16
CA ARG A 6 -14.89 6.58 1.24
C ARG A 6 -13.40 6.82 1.37
N ASP A 7 -12.83 6.59 2.57
CA ASP A 7 -11.40 6.80 2.82
C ASP A 7 -10.54 5.67 2.28
N MET A 8 -11.16 4.53 1.98
CA MET A 8 -10.47 3.36 1.43
C MET A 8 -10.86 3.20 -0.04
N LEU A 9 -10.32 4.08 -0.88
CA LEU A 9 -10.69 4.16 -2.29
C LEU A 9 -10.21 2.97 -3.11
N LEU A 10 -9.10 2.35 -2.74
CA LEU A 10 -8.47 1.30 -3.53
C LEU A 10 -8.78 -0.11 -3.02
N SER A 11 -9.13 -0.25 -1.75
CA SER A 11 -9.44 -1.56 -1.17
C SER A 11 -10.62 -2.20 -1.89
N ASN A 12 -10.41 -3.44 -2.37
CA ASN A 12 -11.38 -4.22 -3.14
C ASN A 12 -11.69 -3.65 -4.52
N ARG A 13 -10.90 -2.71 -5.00
CA ARG A 13 -10.97 -2.16 -6.35
C ARG A 13 -9.65 -2.30 -7.08
N TYR A 14 -8.58 -1.82 -6.48
CA TYR A 14 -7.24 -1.90 -6.99
C TYR A 14 -6.51 -3.13 -6.44
N PHE A 15 -6.76 -3.45 -5.19
CA PHE A 15 -6.15 -4.59 -4.49
C PHE A 15 -7.14 -5.22 -3.52
N ALA A 16 -6.90 -6.46 -3.15
CA ALA A 16 -7.63 -7.15 -2.11
C ALA A 16 -6.65 -7.70 -1.10
N VAL A 17 -7.00 -7.60 0.19
CA VAL A 17 -6.21 -8.18 1.27
C VAL A 17 -6.53 -9.67 1.35
N GLU A 18 -5.52 -10.52 1.18
CA GLU A 18 -5.68 -11.97 1.28
C GLU A 18 -5.28 -12.51 2.63
N ASP A 19 -4.33 -11.86 3.29
CA ASP A 19 -3.89 -12.24 4.62
C ASP A 19 -3.30 -11.02 5.30
N GLN A 20 -3.38 -10.98 6.63
CA GLN A 20 -2.79 -9.90 7.40
C GLN A 20 -2.38 -10.39 8.78
N GLN A 21 -1.26 -9.90 9.25
CA GLN A 21 -0.72 -10.22 10.56
C GLN A 21 -0.32 -8.91 11.25
N HIS A 22 -0.67 -8.79 12.52
CA HIS A 22 -0.46 -7.57 13.29
C HIS A 22 0.33 -7.89 14.55
N ALA A 23 1.26 -7.00 14.88
CA ALA A 23 1.99 -7.03 16.14
C ALA A 23 2.15 -5.59 16.60
N GLU A 24 2.68 -5.39 17.79
CA GLU A 24 2.92 -4.06 18.30
C GLU A 24 3.98 -3.35 17.45
N GLY A 25 3.61 -2.25 16.81
CA GLY A 25 4.54 -1.46 16.02
C GLY A 25 4.90 -2.08 14.67
N ARG A 26 4.21 -3.13 14.23
CA ARG A 26 4.47 -3.74 12.93
C ARG A 26 3.26 -4.48 12.40
N ALA A 27 3.21 -4.63 11.08
CA ALA A 27 2.18 -5.41 10.42
C ALA A 27 2.72 -5.96 9.09
N HIS A 28 2.11 -7.07 8.66
CA HIS A 28 2.38 -7.69 7.38
C HIS A 28 1.06 -7.91 6.68
N PHE A 29 1.00 -7.54 5.40
CA PHE A 29 -0.17 -7.78 4.56
C PHE A 29 0.25 -8.55 3.32
N HIS A 30 -0.53 -9.56 2.97
CA HIS A 30 -0.43 -10.22 1.68
C HIS A 30 -1.62 -9.77 0.85
N VAL A 31 -1.37 -9.15 -0.28
CA VAL A 31 -2.40 -8.53 -1.11
C VAL A 31 -2.35 -9.09 -2.53
N ARG A 32 -3.49 -9.00 -3.21
CA ARG A 32 -3.59 -9.35 -4.63
C ARG A 32 -3.97 -8.10 -5.40
N LEU A 33 -3.22 -7.82 -6.45
CA LEU A 33 -3.57 -6.74 -7.38
C LEU A 33 -4.72 -7.20 -8.26
N LEU A 34 -5.72 -6.33 -8.42
CA LEU A 34 -6.93 -6.64 -9.18
C LEU A 34 -6.78 -6.07 -10.59
N GLY A 35 -6.47 -6.95 -11.54
CA GLY A 35 -6.13 -6.55 -12.90
C GLY A 35 -7.26 -5.94 -13.71
N ASP A 36 -8.51 -6.08 -13.23
CA ASP A 36 -9.68 -5.47 -13.87
C ASP A 36 -9.96 -4.05 -13.38
N CYS A 37 -9.12 -3.51 -12.51
CA CYS A 37 -9.28 -2.14 -12.04
C CYS A 37 -9.16 -1.16 -13.20
N ASP A 38 -10.03 -0.14 -13.19
CA ASP A 38 -10.09 0.86 -14.25
C ASP A 38 -8.78 1.61 -14.48
N VAL A 39 -7.93 1.69 -13.46
CA VAL A 39 -6.63 2.37 -13.58
C VAL A 39 -5.78 1.78 -14.70
N TYR A 40 -5.92 0.47 -14.97
CA TYR A 40 -5.12 -0.20 -16.00
C TYR A 40 -5.59 0.09 -17.42
N ARG A 41 -6.77 0.66 -17.59
CA ARG A 41 -7.27 1.06 -18.92
C ARG A 41 -6.53 2.29 -19.44
N GLY A 42 -6.15 3.19 -18.54
CA GLY A 42 -5.44 4.41 -18.90
C GLY A 42 -3.95 4.36 -18.69
N HIS A 43 -3.44 3.30 -18.03
CA HIS A 43 -2.03 3.18 -17.69
C HIS A 43 -1.45 1.95 -18.38
N PHE A 44 -0.99 2.18 -19.61
CA PHE A 44 -0.39 1.19 -20.52
C PHE A 44 -1.37 0.06 -20.89
N PRO A 45 -2.44 0.37 -21.68
CA PRO A 45 -3.37 -0.66 -22.15
C PRO A 45 -2.64 -1.79 -22.86
N GLY A 46 -2.98 -3.04 -22.54
CA GLY A 46 -2.34 -4.22 -23.10
C GLY A 46 -1.07 -4.63 -22.39
N ASN A 47 -0.51 -3.77 -21.55
CA ASN A 47 0.66 -4.08 -20.73
C ASN A 47 0.49 -3.35 -19.39
N PRO A 48 -0.41 -3.85 -18.53
CA PRO A 48 -0.78 -3.12 -17.31
C PRO A 48 0.40 -2.98 -16.35
N VAL A 49 0.58 -1.76 -15.87
CA VAL A 49 1.63 -1.37 -14.94
C VAL A 49 0.97 -0.70 -13.74
N SER A 50 1.32 -1.12 -12.53
CA SER A 50 0.79 -0.54 -11.30
C SER A 50 1.37 0.86 -11.10
N PRO A 51 0.51 1.91 -11.06
CA PRO A 51 1.00 3.27 -10.82
C PRO A 51 1.61 3.40 -9.43
N GLY A 52 2.74 4.14 -9.34
CA GLY A 52 3.40 4.34 -8.06
C GLY A 52 2.52 4.99 -7.01
N VAL A 53 1.70 5.98 -7.42
CA VAL A 53 0.79 6.66 -6.48
C VAL A 53 -0.26 5.69 -5.93
N CYS A 54 -0.71 4.73 -6.73
CA CYS A 54 -1.66 3.72 -6.25
C CYS A 54 -0.99 2.78 -5.24
N ASN A 55 0.27 2.45 -5.46
CA ASN A 55 0.99 1.58 -4.52
C ASN A 55 1.24 2.28 -3.18
N ILE A 56 1.51 3.59 -3.20
CA ILE A 56 1.63 4.38 -1.97
C ILE A 56 0.29 4.42 -1.24
N GLU A 57 -0.80 4.67 -1.96
CA GLU A 57 -2.13 4.69 -1.35
C GLU A 57 -2.53 3.32 -0.80
N MET A 58 -2.15 2.24 -1.49
CA MET A 58 -2.39 0.89 -1.00
C MET A 58 -1.71 0.66 0.36
N ILE A 59 -0.47 1.11 0.51
CA ILE A 59 0.26 1.03 1.78
C ILE A 59 -0.47 1.84 2.85
N ARG A 60 -0.91 3.07 2.52
CA ARG A 60 -1.64 3.91 3.47
C ARG A 60 -2.93 3.22 3.93
N GLU A 61 -3.68 2.63 3.01
CA GLU A 61 -4.93 1.95 3.36
C GLU A 61 -4.69 0.73 4.24
N CYS A 62 -3.65 -0.06 3.96
CA CYS A 62 -3.28 -1.18 4.83
C CYS A 62 -2.86 -0.69 6.21
N PHE A 63 -2.15 0.44 6.29
CA PHE A 63 -1.78 1.04 7.56
C PHE A 63 -3.03 1.50 8.33
N ALA A 64 -3.98 2.12 7.63
CA ALA A 64 -5.25 2.54 8.25
C ALA A 64 -6.03 1.34 8.79
N MET A 65 -6.03 0.21 8.09
CA MET A 65 -6.66 -1.01 8.57
C MET A 65 -6.01 -1.49 9.86
N THR A 66 -4.73 -1.23 10.04
CA THR A 66 -3.96 -1.69 11.20
C THR A 66 -4.20 -0.80 12.43
N VAL A 67 -4.07 0.51 12.27
CA VAL A 67 -4.14 1.44 13.40
C VAL A 67 -5.53 2.02 13.61
N GLY A 68 -6.43 1.88 12.64
CA GLY A 68 -7.76 2.45 12.69
C GLY A 68 -7.78 3.91 12.26
N GLY A 69 -9.00 4.47 12.18
CA GLY A 69 -9.18 5.85 11.76
C GLY A 69 -8.83 6.08 10.30
N ASP A 70 -8.38 7.28 10.00
CA ASP A 70 -8.04 7.70 8.65
C ASP A 70 -6.69 8.44 8.66
N PRO A 71 -5.59 7.74 8.97
CA PRO A 71 -4.28 8.37 8.95
C PRO A 71 -3.92 8.83 7.54
N ARG A 72 -3.45 10.06 7.44
CA ARG A 72 -3.08 10.67 6.18
C ARG A 72 -1.57 10.90 6.14
N ILE A 73 -0.99 10.73 4.95
CA ILE A 73 0.43 11.00 4.77
C ILE A 73 0.67 12.49 4.95
N HIS A 74 1.53 12.84 5.89
CA HIS A 74 1.91 14.21 6.18
C HIS A 74 3.22 14.56 5.51
N THR A 75 4.26 13.73 5.68
CA THR A 75 5.54 13.90 5.00
C THR A 75 6.00 12.60 4.39
N ILE A 76 6.76 12.70 3.31
CA ILE A 76 7.45 11.55 2.72
C ILE A 76 8.94 11.87 2.78
N ASP A 77 9.67 11.11 3.60
CA ASP A 77 11.10 11.29 3.76
C ASP A 77 11.89 10.50 2.71
N ARG A 78 11.33 9.36 2.28
CA ARG A 78 11.93 8.52 1.26
C ARG A 78 10.83 7.76 0.52
N CYS A 79 10.91 7.75 -0.78
CA CYS A 79 10.03 6.95 -1.61
C CYS A 79 10.81 6.50 -2.83
N ARG A 80 11.17 5.22 -2.87
CA ARG A 80 11.97 4.64 -3.95
C ARG A 80 11.17 3.57 -4.65
N PHE A 81 10.99 3.75 -5.95
CA PHE A 81 10.41 2.73 -6.80
C PHE A 81 11.55 1.95 -7.42
N THR A 82 11.76 0.71 -6.95
CA THR A 82 12.92 -0.09 -7.33
C THR A 82 12.63 -1.05 -8.49
N ALA A 83 11.34 -1.28 -8.77
CA ALA A 83 10.89 -2.09 -9.89
C ALA A 83 9.44 -1.72 -10.20
N VAL A 84 8.96 -2.17 -11.35
CA VAL A 84 7.60 -1.91 -11.81
C VAL A 84 6.72 -3.12 -11.48
N ALA A 85 5.69 -2.92 -10.67
CA ALA A 85 4.72 -3.95 -10.37
C ALA A 85 3.65 -4.04 -11.45
N SER A 86 3.05 -5.22 -11.61
CA SER A 86 2.05 -5.47 -12.62
C SER A 86 1.08 -6.55 -12.12
N PRO A 87 -0.23 -6.42 -12.35
CA PRO A 87 -1.17 -7.45 -11.95
C PRO A 87 -1.02 -8.75 -12.75
N VAL A 88 -0.28 -8.69 -13.87
CA VAL A 88 0.00 -9.87 -14.69
C VAL A 88 1.25 -10.59 -14.21
N LYS A 89 2.34 -9.85 -14.00
CA LYS A 89 3.63 -10.44 -13.64
C LYS A 89 3.77 -10.71 -12.14
N SER A 90 3.19 -9.85 -11.31
CA SER A 90 3.29 -9.94 -9.86
C SER A 90 1.93 -9.64 -9.23
N PRO A 91 0.95 -10.55 -9.44
CA PRO A 91 -0.40 -10.32 -8.93
C PRO A 91 -0.51 -10.35 -7.42
N GLU A 92 0.40 -11.03 -6.73
CA GLU A 92 0.40 -11.12 -5.28
C GLU A 92 1.64 -10.46 -4.73
N LEU A 93 1.45 -9.59 -3.76
CA LEU A 93 2.53 -8.80 -3.17
C LEU A 93 2.45 -8.83 -1.66
N ASP A 94 3.60 -8.63 -1.03
CA ASP A 94 3.71 -8.53 0.42
C ASP A 94 4.04 -7.09 0.80
N ILE A 95 3.35 -6.58 1.81
CA ILE A 95 3.60 -5.27 2.39
C ILE A 95 4.06 -5.49 3.83
N ASP A 96 5.28 -5.07 4.14
CA ASP A 96 5.80 -5.08 5.50
C ASP A 96 5.86 -3.65 6.01
N MET A 97 5.35 -3.44 7.23
CA MET A 97 5.28 -2.12 7.83
C MET A 97 5.81 -2.17 9.25
N GLU A 98 6.57 -1.13 9.61
CA GLU A 98 7.00 -0.89 10.98
C GLU A 98 6.81 0.58 11.28
N TRP A 99 6.39 0.91 12.50
CA TRP A 99 6.17 2.30 12.87
C TRP A 99 6.40 2.54 14.35
N THR A 100 6.69 3.80 14.66
CA THR A 100 6.72 4.31 16.02
C THR A 100 5.80 5.52 16.08
N VAL A 101 5.38 5.89 17.28
CA VAL A 101 4.55 7.08 17.50
C VAL A 101 5.37 8.10 18.25
N ALA A 102 5.46 9.31 17.69
CA ALA A 102 6.17 10.41 18.33
C ALA A 102 5.56 11.73 17.88
N ASP A 103 5.42 12.67 18.81
CA ASP A 103 4.92 14.04 18.53
C ASP A 103 3.56 14.04 17.82
N GLY A 104 2.69 13.09 18.18
CA GLY A 104 1.34 13.00 17.61
C GLY A 104 1.28 12.43 16.21
N ALA A 105 2.36 11.84 15.72
CA ALA A 105 2.42 11.28 14.37
C ALA A 105 2.97 9.86 14.40
N TYR A 106 2.59 9.09 13.38
CA TYR A 106 3.17 7.79 13.10
C TYR A 106 4.38 7.98 12.19
N HIS A 107 5.51 7.41 12.58
CA HIS A 107 6.71 7.37 11.75
C HIS A 107 6.77 5.98 11.14
N LEU A 108 6.40 5.89 9.87
CA LEU A 108 6.19 4.62 9.16
C LEU A 108 7.31 4.32 8.19
N VAL A 109 7.79 3.08 8.24
CA VAL A 109 8.66 2.50 7.22
C VAL A 109 7.91 1.32 6.62
N ALA A 110 7.82 1.25 5.30
CA ALA A 110 7.09 0.20 4.61
C ALA A 110 7.82 -0.25 3.35
N THR A 111 7.67 -1.53 3.02
CA THR A 111 8.19 -2.09 1.78
C THR A 111 7.09 -2.86 1.06
N LEU A 112 7.14 -2.83 -0.26
CA LEU A 112 6.26 -3.61 -1.14
C LEU A 112 7.15 -4.55 -1.95
N LYS A 113 6.88 -5.85 -1.87
CA LYS A 113 7.77 -6.84 -2.49
C LYS A 113 7.03 -8.10 -2.93
N ASP A 114 7.70 -8.89 -3.76
CA ASP A 114 7.27 -10.20 -4.19
C ASP A 114 8.49 -11.12 -4.06
N GLY A 115 8.52 -11.93 -3.01
CA GLY A 115 9.70 -12.74 -2.71
C GLY A 115 10.93 -11.87 -2.51
N GLU A 116 11.93 -12.03 -3.35
CA GLU A 116 13.17 -11.26 -3.29
C GLU A 116 13.09 -9.93 -4.05
N GLN A 117 12.08 -9.77 -4.93
CA GLN A 117 11.94 -8.56 -5.71
C GLN A 117 11.24 -7.48 -4.91
N GLN A 118 11.94 -6.37 -4.65
CA GLN A 118 11.37 -5.21 -4.00
C GLN A 118 10.89 -4.22 -5.06
N TYR A 119 9.69 -3.67 -4.85
CA TYR A 119 9.07 -2.72 -5.78
C TYR A 119 9.04 -1.31 -5.25
N LEU A 120 8.87 -1.16 -3.93
CA LEU A 120 8.73 0.16 -3.31
C LEU A 120 9.32 0.14 -1.90
N ASP A 121 10.06 1.19 -1.58
CA ASP A 121 10.61 1.44 -0.26
C ASP A 121 10.13 2.83 0.18
N PHE A 122 9.38 2.89 1.26
CA PHE A 122 8.70 4.10 1.73
C PHE A 122 9.09 4.42 3.17
N LYS A 123 9.31 5.70 3.44
CA LYS A 123 9.48 6.21 4.79
C LYS A 123 8.81 7.58 4.88
N GLY A 124 7.97 7.76 5.89
CA GLY A 124 7.26 9.02 6.04
C GLY A 124 6.51 9.10 7.35
N THR A 125 5.78 10.20 7.53
CA THR A 125 4.94 10.41 8.71
C THR A 125 3.48 10.48 8.30
N LEU A 126 2.62 9.96 9.16
CA LEU A 126 1.16 10.00 8.99
C LEU A 126 0.52 10.52 10.26
N GLU A 127 -0.56 11.23 10.08
CA GLU A 127 -1.34 11.79 11.19
C GLU A 127 -2.81 11.46 11.08
#